data_df17b806bd6d3c9f1d97980918134b9b
#
_entry.id   df17b806bd6d3c9f1d97980918134b9b
#
_cell.length_a   1.000
_cell.length_b   1.000
_cell.length_c   1.000
_cell.angle_alpha   90.00
_cell.angle_beta   90.00
_cell.angle_gamma   90.00
#
_symmetry.space_group_name_H-M   'P 1'
#
loop_
_entity.id
_entity.type
_entity.pdbx_description
1 polymer ?
#
loop_
_entity_poly.entity_id
_entity_poly.type
_entity_poly.pdbx_seq_one_letter_code
_entity_poly.pdbx_strand_id
1 'polypeptide(L)'
;MKRKSVYTCLVMLLMSLVLQAKDKDVAVAEALLKRLLPSYIESFQFQKLKGEKDCFTIESVKDKIVIGGNNANSMAMGLNHYLKYYCLTTVSWYADIAVEITEELPMVGEKVVSEARVDTRFFLNYCTYGYTMPWWQWKEWERFIDWMALNGINMPLAITGQEAVWYKV
;
A
#
# COMPACT_ATOMS: atom_id res chain seq x y z
N MET A 1 -2.94 -51.12 -3.92
CA MET A 1 -3.24 -50.10 -2.88
C MET A 1 -2.22 -48.94 -2.81
N LYS A 2 -0.93 -49.11 -3.05
CA LYS A 2 0.10 -48.05 -2.90
C LYS A 2 0.01 -46.88 -3.89
N ARG A 3 -0.43 -47.07 -5.14
CA ARG A 3 -0.53 -46.01 -6.15
C ARG A 3 -1.61 -44.92 -5.85
N LYS A 4 -2.78 -45.35 -5.33
CA LYS A 4 -3.86 -44.37 -4.99
C LYS A 4 -3.46 -43.45 -3.84
N SER A 5 -2.68 -43.95 -2.85
CA SER A 5 -2.20 -43.14 -1.73
C SER A 5 -1.20 -42.06 -2.16
N VAL A 6 -0.33 -42.36 -3.15
CA VAL A 6 0.64 -41.37 -3.68
C VAL A 6 -0.05 -40.24 -4.41
N TYR A 7 -1.08 -40.54 -5.23
CA TYR A 7 -1.87 -39.49 -5.91
C TYR A 7 -2.64 -38.60 -4.93
N THR A 8 -3.19 -39.18 -3.87
CA THR A 8 -3.91 -38.40 -2.83
C THR A 8 -2.96 -37.46 -2.10
N CYS A 9 -1.75 -37.91 -1.74
CA CYS A 9 -0.73 -37.07 -1.12
C CYS A 9 -0.24 -35.98 -2.07
N LEU A 10 -0.06 -36.27 -3.37
CA LEU A 10 0.37 -35.29 -4.37
C LEU A 10 -0.69 -34.23 -4.60
N VAL A 11 -1.98 -34.60 -4.65
CA VAL A 11 -3.11 -33.66 -4.77
C VAL A 11 -3.22 -32.80 -3.52
N MET A 12 -3.07 -33.35 -2.33
CA MET A 12 -3.06 -32.55 -1.09
C MET A 12 -1.86 -31.61 -1.02
N LEU A 13 -0.69 -32.01 -1.49
CA LEU A 13 0.50 -31.15 -1.58
C LEU A 13 0.29 -30.03 -2.59
N LEU A 14 -0.28 -30.32 -3.75
CA LEU A 14 -0.64 -29.32 -4.75
C LEU A 14 -1.73 -28.36 -4.26
N MET A 15 -2.74 -28.85 -3.54
CA MET A 15 -3.77 -28.00 -2.91
C MET A 15 -3.18 -27.11 -1.82
N SER A 16 -2.20 -27.58 -1.04
CA SER A 16 -1.53 -26.73 -0.04
C SER A 16 -0.66 -25.62 -0.67
N LEU A 17 -0.07 -25.88 -1.84
CA LEU A 17 0.68 -24.89 -2.61
C LEU A 17 -0.23 -23.81 -3.24
N VAL A 18 -1.45 -24.16 -3.65
CA VAL A 18 -2.44 -23.22 -4.20
C VAL A 18 -3.03 -22.33 -3.11
N LEU A 19 -3.07 -22.78 -1.86
CA LEU A 19 -3.58 -22.00 -0.72
C LEU A 19 -2.64 -20.91 -0.21
N GLN A 20 -1.42 -20.79 -0.75
CA GLN A 20 -0.42 -19.82 -0.30
C GLN A 20 -0.09 -18.71 -1.31
N ALA A 21 -0.85 -18.57 -2.39
CA ALA A 21 -0.70 -17.40 -3.24
C ALA A 21 -1.23 -16.16 -2.48
N LYS A 22 -0.31 -15.37 -1.94
CA LYS A 22 -0.63 -14.11 -1.27
C LYS A 22 -1.40 -13.20 -2.22
N ASP A 23 -2.45 -12.58 -1.73
CA ASP A 23 -3.21 -11.58 -2.51
C ASP A 23 -2.25 -10.50 -3.03
N LYS A 24 -2.36 -10.14 -4.30
CA LYS A 24 -1.46 -9.19 -4.96
C LYS A 24 -1.51 -7.81 -4.29
N ASP A 25 -2.69 -7.35 -3.88
CA ASP A 25 -2.85 -6.05 -3.22
C ASP A 25 -2.18 -6.05 -1.84
N VAL A 26 -2.31 -7.15 -1.09
CA VAL A 26 -1.62 -7.33 0.19
C VAL A 26 -0.11 -7.31 0.00
N ALA A 27 0.42 -8.01 -1.00
CA ALA A 27 1.86 -8.02 -1.27
C ALA A 27 2.40 -6.61 -1.62
N VAL A 28 1.63 -5.82 -2.38
CA VAL A 28 1.98 -4.42 -2.71
C VAL A 28 1.96 -3.54 -1.47
N ALA A 29 0.95 -3.65 -0.62
CA ALA A 29 0.86 -2.87 0.63
C ALA A 29 2.01 -3.20 1.60
N GLU A 30 2.41 -4.47 1.70
CA GLU A 30 3.58 -4.87 2.50
C GLU A 30 4.90 -4.36 1.92
N ALA A 31 5.04 -4.33 0.60
CA ALA A 31 6.22 -3.75 -0.03
C ALA A 31 6.33 -2.24 0.26
N LEU A 32 5.21 -1.52 0.27
CA LEU A 32 5.15 -0.13 0.72
C LEU A 32 5.56 0.02 2.20
N LEU A 33 4.97 -0.79 3.09
CA LEU A 33 5.34 -0.78 4.51
C LEU A 33 6.83 -1.02 4.70
N LYS A 34 7.42 -1.98 3.97
CA LYS A 34 8.85 -2.31 4.04
C LYS A 34 9.75 -1.12 3.65
N ARG A 35 9.33 -0.28 2.71
CA ARG A 35 10.07 0.93 2.34
C ARG A 35 9.98 2.02 3.40
N LEU A 36 8.79 2.17 4.01
CA LEU A 36 8.53 3.25 4.98
C LEU A 36 8.97 2.91 6.39
N LEU A 37 8.72 1.69 6.83
CA LEU A 37 8.86 1.25 8.23
C LEU A 37 9.49 -0.16 8.31
N PRO A 38 10.74 -0.35 7.83
CA PRO A 38 11.36 -1.67 7.77
C PRO A 38 11.45 -2.38 9.13
N SER A 39 11.59 -1.63 10.23
CA SER A 39 11.68 -2.17 11.58
C SER A 39 10.34 -2.66 12.17
N TYR A 40 9.21 -2.32 11.53
CA TYR A 40 7.88 -2.61 12.06
C TYR A 40 7.08 -3.60 11.21
N ILE A 41 7.71 -4.29 10.26
CA ILE A 41 7.03 -5.21 9.33
C ILE A 41 6.20 -6.26 10.09
N GLU A 42 6.76 -6.81 11.15
CA GLU A 42 6.11 -7.86 11.94
C GLU A 42 4.95 -7.35 12.81
N SER A 43 4.89 -6.03 13.04
CA SER A 43 3.84 -5.40 13.86
C SER A 43 2.58 -5.09 13.07
N PHE A 44 2.62 -5.20 11.74
CA PHE A 44 1.47 -4.96 10.88
C PHE A 44 1.01 -6.22 10.16
N GLN A 45 -0.27 -6.24 9.83
CA GLN A 45 -0.88 -7.24 8.98
C GLN A 45 -1.86 -6.58 8.02
N PHE A 46 -1.74 -6.88 6.73
CA PHE A 46 -2.70 -6.44 5.74
C PHE A 46 -3.70 -7.55 5.40
N GLN A 47 -4.95 -7.17 5.12
CA GLN A 47 -5.98 -8.10 4.70
C GLN A 47 -6.85 -7.53 3.58
N LYS A 48 -7.22 -8.39 2.63
CA LYS A 48 -8.11 -8.05 1.55
C LYS A 48 -9.55 -7.97 2.04
N LEU A 49 -10.22 -6.83 1.80
CA LEU A 49 -11.65 -6.67 1.99
C LEU A 49 -12.40 -6.89 0.68
N LYS A 50 -13.66 -7.25 0.77
CA LYS A 50 -14.60 -7.25 -0.35
C LYS A 50 -15.27 -5.89 -0.45
N GLY A 51 -15.58 -5.44 -1.65
CA GLY A 51 -16.27 -4.18 -1.90
C GLY A 51 -15.80 -3.55 -3.20
N GLU A 52 -16.67 -2.79 -3.84
CA GLU A 52 -16.38 -2.07 -5.09
C GLU A 52 -15.83 -0.67 -4.80
N LYS A 53 -16.33 -0.04 -3.73
CA LYS A 53 -15.94 1.30 -3.34
C LYS A 53 -14.70 1.27 -2.45
N ASP A 54 -13.75 2.15 -2.70
CA ASP A 54 -12.50 2.23 -1.94
C ASP A 54 -12.79 2.42 -0.46
N CYS A 55 -12.31 1.47 0.34
CA CYS A 55 -12.51 1.47 1.78
C CYS A 55 -11.33 0.83 2.51
N PHE A 56 -11.11 1.27 3.74
CA PHE A 56 -10.15 0.64 4.63
C PHE A 56 -10.72 0.43 6.04
N THR A 57 -10.14 -0.51 6.75
CA THR A 57 -10.37 -0.72 8.19
C THR A 57 -9.05 -0.76 8.93
N ILE A 58 -9.06 -0.36 10.20
CA ILE A 58 -7.89 -0.48 11.09
C ILE A 58 -8.39 -1.02 12.42
N GLU A 59 -7.73 -2.04 12.93
CA GLU A 59 -8.01 -2.59 14.25
C GLU A 59 -6.73 -3.17 14.85
N SER A 60 -6.69 -3.29 16.18
CA SER A 60 -5.64 -4.01 16.87
C SER A 60 -6.11 -5.42 17.19
N VAL A 61 -5.34 -6.41 16.77
CA VAL A 61 -5.60 -7.82 17.06
C VAL A 61 -4.37 -8.42 17.73
N LYS A 62 -4.50 -8.75 18.99
CA LYS A 62 -3.37 -9.14 19.85
C LYS A 62 -2.34 -8.00 19.88
N ASP A 63 -1.13 -8.26 19.40
CA ASP A 63 0.03 -7.36 19.32
C ASP A 63 0.26 -6.75 17.93
N LYS A 64 -0.71 -6.90 17.00
CA LYS A 64 -0.60 -6.42 15.62
C LYS A 64 -1.63 -5.37 15.28
N ILE A 65 -1.22 -4.44 14.45
CA ILE A 65 -2.11 -3.50 13.76
C ILE A 65 -2.57 -4.15 12.46
N VAL A 66 -3.85 -4.45 12.36
CA VAL A 66 -4.46 -5.08 11.17
C VAL A 66 -5.12 -4.00 10.32
N ILE A 67 -4.65 -3.87 9.09
CA ILE A 67 -5.17 -2.91 8.11
C ILE A 67 -5.86 -3.67 6.99
N GLY A 68 -7.17 -3.49 6.88
CA GLY A 68 -7.97 -4.02 5.79
C GLY A 68 -8.12 -2.99 4.66
N GLY A 69 -8.19 -3.47 3.42
CA GLY A 69 -8.52 -2.63 2.26
C GLY A 69 -9.03 -3.45 1.09
N ASN A 70 -9.93 -2.88 0.28
CA ASN A 70 -10.44 -3.58 -0.90
C ASN A 70 -9.47 -3.54 -2.09
N ASN A 71 -8.40 -2.75 -2.01
CA ASN A 71 -7.27 -2.72 -2.93
C ASN A 71 -6.01 -2.19 -2.23
N ALA A 72 -4.86 -2.24 -2.89
CA ALA A 72 -3.59 -1.79 -2.32
C ALA A 72 -3.58 -0.29 -1.95
N ASN A 73 -4.24 0.57 -2.76
CA ASN A 73 -4.35 1.99 -2.48
C ASN A 73 -5.15 2.24 -1.18
N SER A 74 -6.26 1.54 -0.99
CA SER A 74 -7.05 1.61 0.25
C SER A 74 -6.27 1.12 1.48
N MET A 75 -5.46 0.07 1.34
CA MET A 75 -4.56 -0.38 2.41
C MET A 75 -3.49 0.67 2.75
N ALA A 76 -2.92 1.32 1.72
CA ALA A 76 -1.96 2.42 1.91
C ALA A 76 -2.62 3.61 2.63
N MET A 77 -3.86 3.97 2.27
CA MET A 77 -4.65 4.99 2.99
C MET A 77 -4.85 4.61 4.47
N GLY A 78 -5.17 3.35 4.76
CA GLY A 78 -5.31 2.85 6.13
C GLY A 78 -4.00 2.98 6.91
N LEU A 79 -2.86 2.64 6.29
CA LEU A 79 -1.54 2.83 6.89
C LEU A 79 -1.26 4.31 7.19
N ASN A 80 -1.50 5.20 6.24
CA ASN A 80 -1.31 6.64 6.44
C ASN A 80 -2.22 7.20 7.54
N HIS A 81 -3.48 6.73 7.59
CA HIS A 81 -4.41 7.11 8.67
C HIS A 81 -3.85 6.70 10.04
N TYR A 82 -3.34 5.47 10.17
CA TYR A 82 -2.74 5.00 11.42
C TYR A 82 -1.50 5.82 11.80
N LEU A 83 -0.58 6.05 10.87
CA LEU A 83 0.61 6.87 11.11
C LEU A 83 0.25 8.29 11.56
N LYS A 84 -0.73 8.91 10.90
CA LYS A 84 -1.11 10.29 11.15
C LYS A 84 -1.87 10.48 12.47
N TYR A 85 -2.81 9.61 12.77
CA TYR A 85 -3.74 9.84 13.89
C TYR A 85 -3.40 9.04 15.16
N TYR A 86 -2.61 7.99 15.04
CA TYR A 86 -2.16 7.20 16.19
C TYR A 86 -0.68 7.41 16.48
N CYS A 87 0.19 7.39 15.47
CA CYS A 87 1.63 7.63 15.66
C CYS A 87 2.02 9.11 15.59
N LEU A 88 1.08 10.02 15.29
CA LEU A 88 1.29 11.47 15.18
C LEU A 88 2.45 11.85 14.24
N THR A 89 2.67 11.05 13.21
CA THR A 89 3.72 11.25 12.20
C THR A 89 3.14 11.35 10.79
N THR A 90 3.88 11.96 9.88
CA THR A 90 3.45 12.15 8.50
C THR A 90 4.56 11.75 7.52
N VAL A 91 4.17 11.26 6.36
CA VAL A 91 5.08 10.98 5.24
C VAL A 91 5.09 12.16 4.29
N SER A 92 6.27 12.70 4.03
CA SER A 92 6.46 13.80 3.05
C SER A 92 7.03 13.25 1.75
N TRP A 93 6.50 13.71 0.62
CA TRP A 93 7.09 13.42 -0.69
C TRP A 93 8.25 14.36 -1.02
N TYR A 94 8.28 15.52 -0.39
CA TYR A 94 9.24 16.59 -0.69
C TYR A 94 10.56 16.44 0.08
N ALA A 95 10.50 15.95 1.31
CA ALA A 95 11.67 15.78 2.16
C ALA A 95 12.08 14.31 2.26
N ASP A 96 13.37 14.03 2.16
CA ASP A 96 13.95 12.70 2.40
C ASP A 96 14.12 12.45 3.90
N ILE A 97 13.01 12.47 4.61
CA ILE A 97 12.95 12.24 6.05
C ILE A 97 12.41 10.84 6.27
N ALA A 98 13.15 10.03 7.02
CA ALA A 98 12.66 8.74 7.49
C ALA A 98 11.41 8.93 8.36
N VAL A 99 10.46 8.01 8.24
CA VAL A 99 9.31 7.97 9.15
C VAL A 99 9.81 7.46 10.49
N GLU A 100 9.81 8.33 11.49
CA GLU A 100 10.22 7.97 12.85
C GLU A 100 8.98 7.76 13.71
N ILE A 101 8.96 6.67 14.44
CA ILE A 101 7.99 6.37 15.49
C ILE A 101 8.79 6.33 16.78
N THR A 102 8.57 7.31 17.65
CA THR A 102 9.38 7.53 18.87
C THR A 102 8.94 6.69 20.05
N GLU A 103 7.76 6.09 19.97
CA GLU A 103 7.14 5.29 21.02
C GLU A 103 6.73 3.92 20.49
N GLU A 104 6.25 3.05 21.38
CA GLU A 104 5.59 1.82 20.98
C GLU A 104 4.38 2.13 20.11
N LEU A 105 4.05 1.22 19.17
CA LEU A 105 2.91 1.39 18.28
C LEU A 105 1.60 1.47 19.08
N PRO A 106 0.87 2.59 19.01
CA PRO A 106 -0.37 2.74 19.76
C PRO A 106 -1.42 1.73 19.32
N MET A 107 -2.11 1.14 20.30
CA MET A 107 -3.21 0.23 20.03
C MET A 107 -4.45 1.01 19.59
N VAL A 108 -5.18 0.45 18.61
CA VAL A 108 -6.45 1.00 18.13
C VAL A 108 -7.56 0.50 19.04
N GLY A 109 -8.15 1.39 19.83
CA GLY A 109 -9.18 1.04 20.83
C GLY A 109 -10.47 0.53 20.20
N GLU A 110 -10.97 1.22 19.18
CA GLU A 110 -12.16 0.83 18.42
C GLU A 110 -11.80 0.68 16.94
N LYS A 111 -12.40 -0.30 16.29
CA LYS A 111 -12.19 -0.54 14.85
C LYS A 111 -12.56 0.69 14.04
N VAL A 112 -11.59 1.21 13.32
CA VAL A 112 -11.80 2.28 12.34
C VAL A 112 -12.33 1.69 11.06
N VAL A 113 -13.36 2.31 10.49
CA VAL A 113 -13.89 2.01 9.14
C VAL A 113 -14.03 3.30 8.38
N SER A 114 -13.47 3.36 7.19
CA SER A 114 -13.55 4.54 6.33
C SER A 114 -13.77 4.15 4.89
N GLU A 115 -14.64 4.88 4.21
CA GLU A 115 -14.98 4.69 2.81
C GLU A 115 -14.75 5.99 2.03
N ALA A 116 -14.27 5.89 0.80
CA ALA A 116 -14.04 7.04 -0.05
C ALA A 116 -15.35 7.76 -0.38
N ARG A 117 -15.36 9.09 -0.28
CA ARG A 117 -16.55 9.90 -0.61
C ARG A 117 -16.72 10.08 -2.12
N VAL A 118 -15.63 9.96 -2.87
CA VAL A 118 -15.59 10.12 -4.33
C VAL A 118 -14.76 8.99 -4.95
N ASP A 119 -15.15 8.58 -6.15
CA ASP A 119 -14.49 7.46 -6.84
C ASP A 119 -13.16 7.88 -7.46
N THR A 120 -13.05 9.12 -7.94
CA THR A 120 -11.85 9.66 -8.57
C THR A 120 -11.19 10.70 -7.69
N ARG A 121 -9.91 10.46 -7.37
CA ARG A 121 -9.06 11.38 -6.61
C ARG A 121 -7.86 11.72 -7.48
N PHE A 122 -8.04 12.80 -8.24
CA PHE A 122 -7.05 13.31 -9.20
C PHE A 122 -6.00 14.14 -8.51
N PHE A 123 -4.76 14.01 -8.94
CA PHE A 123 -3.66 14.82 -8.44
C PHE A 123 -2.65 15.17 -9.52
N LEU A 124 -2.16 16.37 -9.38
CA LEU A 124 -1.08 17.04 -10.07
C LEU A 124 -1.50 17.80 -11.32
N ASN A 125 -0.88 18.97 -11.51
CA ASN A 125 -0.96 19.74 -12.73
C ASN A 125 0.24 19.44 -13.65
N TYR A 126 0.11 19.72 -14.94
CA TYR A 126 1.15 19.42 -15.93
C TYR A 126 2.40 20.30 -15.81
N CYS A 127 2.28 21.52 -15.28
CA CYS A 127 3.41 22.44 -15.18
C CYS A 127 4.51 21.95 -14.26
N THR A 128 4.16 21.19 -13.21
CA THR A 128 5.07 20.69 -12.18
C THR A 128 6.20 19.86 -12.75
N TYR A 129 5.97 19.15 -13.84
CA TYR A 129 6.99 18.36 -14.54
C TYR A 129 8.13 19.21 -15.10
N GLY A 130 7.84 20.48 -15.48
CA GLY A 130 8.81 21.38 -16.04
C GLY A 130 9.66 22.16 -15.03
N TYR A 131 9.28 22.24 -13.75
CA TYR A 131 10.01 23.03 -12.77
C TYR A 131 10.34 22.31 -11.46
N THR A 132 9.52 21.38 -10.99
CA THR A 132 9.80 20.64 -9.75
C THR A 132 10.47 19.29 -10.02
N MET A 133 10.07 18.61 -11.09
CA MET A 133 10.38 17.21 -11.33
C MET A 133 11.37 16.91 -12.49
N PRO A 134 11.93 17.89 -13.23
CA PRO A 134 12.74 17.56 -14.41
C PRO A 134 14.02 16.79 -14.08
N TRP A 135 14.51 16.89 -12.86
CA TRP A 135 15.77 16.28 -12.40
C TRP A 135 15.57 15.06 -11.51
N TRP A 136 14.30 14.65 -11.31
CA TRP A 136 14.01 13.50 -10.47
C TRP A 136 14.55 12.21 -11.07
N GLN A 137 15.17 11.41 -10.22
CA GLN A 137 15.55 10.04 -10.49
C GLN A 137 14.47 9.10 -9.93
N TRP A 138 14.67 7.78 -10.07
CA TRP A 138 13.68 6.81 -9.61
C TRP A 138 13.36 6.93 -8.11
N LYS A 139 14.34 7.25 -7.28
CA LYS A 139 14.14 7.41 -5.83
C LYS A 139 13.10 8.48 -5.48
N GLU A 140 13.14 9.63 -6.16
CA GLU A 140 12.16 10.70 -5.96
C GLU A 140 10.78 10.29 -6.49
N TRP A 141 10.73 9.66 -7.66
CA TRP A 141 9.50 9.15 -8.24
C TRP A 141 8.86 8.06 -7.37
N GLU A 142 9.61 7.08 -6.85
CA GLU A 142 9.11 6.03 -5.97
C GLU A 142 8.48 6.63 -4.71
N ARG A 143 9.19 7.56 -4.06
CA ARG A 143 8.67 8.26 -2.87
C ARG A 143 7.38 9.01 -3.16
N PHE A 144 7.32 9.69 -4.29
CA PHE A 144 6.14 10.45 -4.69
C PHE A 144 4.94 9.55 -5.01
N ILE A 145 5.17 8.42 -5.66
CA ILE A 145 4.14 7.41 -5.94
C ILE A 145 3.63 6.81 -4.62
N ASP A 146 4.53 6.46 -3.72
CA ASP A 146 4.18 5.96 -2.38
C ASP A 146 3.34 6.99 -1.60
N TRP A 147 3.75 8.25 -1.64
CA TRP A 147 2.99 9.32 -1.01
C TRP A 147 1.60 9.51 -1.64
N MET A 148 1.47 9.44 -2.95
CA MET A 148 0.17 9.49 -3.61
C MET A 148 -0.72 8.33 -3.16
N ALA A 149 -0.21 7.12 -3.09
CA ALA A 149 -0.94 5.95 -2.60
C ALA A 149 -1.38 6.14 -1.14
N LEU A 150 -0.49 6.62 -0.26
CA LEU A 150 -0.78 6.93 1.13
C LEU A 150 -1.89 7.99 1.30
N ASN A 151 -2.02 8.90 0.35
CA ASN A 151 -3.06 9.94 0.33
C ASN A 151 -4.27 9.56 -0.53
N GLY A 152 -4.37 8.32 -0.97
CA GLY A 152 -5.52 7.78 -1.67
C GLY A 152 -5.69 8.31 -3.10
N ILE A 153 -4.66 8.92 -3.68
CA ILE A 153 -4.69 9.36 -5.07
C ILE A 153 -4.75 8.12 -5.97
N ASN A 154 -5.78 8.03 -6.80
CA ASN A 154 -5.98 6.91 -7.72
C ASN A 154 -5.99 7.29 -9.19
N MET A 155 -5.87 8.59 -9.48
CA MET A 155 -5.78 9.13 -10.85
C MET A 155 -4.69 10.22 -10.91
N PRO A 156 -3.39 9.85 -10.87
CA PRO A 156 -2.33 10.83 -11.06
C PRO A 156 -2.22 11.23 -12.55
N LEU A 157 -1.91 12.50 -12.81
CA LEU A 157 -1.52 12.93 -14.14
C LEU A 157 -0.12 12.37 -14.46
N ALA A 158 0.02 11.62 -15.52
CA ALA A 158 1.26 10.92 -15.89
C ALA A 158 1.72 11.30 -17.33
N ILE A 159 2.01 12.59 -17.54
CA ILE A 159 2.43 13.11 -18.84
C ILE A 159 3.96 13.16 -19.04
N THR A 160 4.73 12.82 -18.01
CA THR A 160 6.20 12.87 -18.06
C THR A 160 6.75 12.01 -19.20
N GLY A 161 7.56 12.61 -20.06
CA GLY A 161 8.21 11.91 -21.17
C GLY A 161 7.33 11.67 -22.39
N GLN A 162 6.09 12.14 -22.40
CA GLN A 162 5.18 11.97 -23.55
C GLN A 162 5.76 12.59 -24.82
N GLU A 163 6.40 13.75 -24.75
CA GLU A 163 7.03 14.42 -25.88
C GLU A 163 8.10 13.54 -26.55
N ALA A 164 8.91 12.84 -25.77
CA ALA A 164 9.92 11.92 -26.29
C ALA A 164 9.30 10.71 -26.97
N VAL A 165 8.15 10.23 -26.49
CA VAL A 165 7.39 9.16 -27.13
C VAL A 165 6.79 9.64 -28.44
N TRP A 166 6.09 10.78 -28.43
CA TRP A 166 5.49 11.37 -29.64
C TRP A 166 6.51 11.68 -30.74
N TYR A 167 7.72 12.08 -30.35
CA TYR A 167 8.79 12.34 -31.30
C TYR A 167 9.30 11.07 -32.03
N LYS A 168 9.17 9.90 -31.37
CA LYS A 168 9.66 8.62 -31.90
C LYS A 168 8.61 7.80 -32.65
N VAL A 169 7.33 8.14 -32.52
CA VAL A 169 6.21 7.47 -33.19
C VAL A 169 5.88 8.18 -34.50
#